data_fcef5ba15a694cff8babbb34bc3aa24c
#
_entry.id   fcef5ba15a694cff8babbb34bc3aa24c
#
_cell.length_a   1.000
_cell.length_b   1.000
_cell.length_c   1.000
_cell.angle_alpha   90.00
_cell.angle_beta   90.00
_cell.angle_gamma   90.00
#
_symmetry.space_group_name_H-M   'P 1'
#
loop_
_entity.id
_entity.type
_entity.pdbx_description
1 polymer ?
#
loop_
_entity_poly.entity_id
_entity_poly.type
_entity_poly.pdbx_seq_one_letter_code
_entity_poly.pdbx_strand_id
1 'polypeptide(L)'
;VYGPNGGGKSNLLQALACVISTVVKPVNELGKNRQGFILQQKIDAVPFLFDEISKNEPTEFRIFFRIEKNEYCYYLALKNDEVISESLYRKAVTGKKTAMIFEREADSISLGYTINKKSLNTSINPKMPYLSFLAINYDIPVISEVITWFESCIIRSYANPVVEHQILLAKDAPYKEQFIRALNDMDIDITGYRYRYDEDTKQLFMQRTLSSQEYELPFSQESDGTKKLIAALPVILLALREGRMVIIDELDAKLHPKLLRYVISLFKNKESNKYGAQLLFTSHDMCTLKNTIFRRDEIWFAAENASHESEIYSLHEIRGEDNDRIKNTAAYDKQYLEGRYGADPYLSNMLGGDFA
;
A
#
# COMPACT_ATOMS: atom_id res chain seq x y z
N VAL A 1 4.88 -7.05 5.56
CA VAL A 1 3.98 -7.91 6.34
C VAL A 1 4.25 -9.36 5.96
N TYR A 2 4.45 -10.23 6.94
CA TYR A 2 4.70 -11.65 6.80
C TYR A 2 3.57 -12.47 7.45
N GLY A 3 3.49 -13.76 7.13
CA GLY A 3 2.49 -14.65 7.70
C GLY A 3 2.11 -15.80 6.75
N PRO A 4 1.32 -16.78 7.20
CA PRO A 4 0.89 -17.92 6.39
C PRO A 4 -0.08 -17.51 5.28
N ASN A 5 -0.33 -18.44 4.35
CA ASN A 5 -1.45 -18.30 3.43
C ASN A 5 -2.75 -18.30 4.23
N GLY A 6 -3.69 -17.42 3.88
CA GLY A 6 -4.92 -17.26 4.66
C GLY A 6 -4.79 -16.35 5.91
N GLY A 7 -3.58 -16.03 6.40
CA GLY A 7 -3.40 -15.24 7.63
C GLY A 7 -3.85 -13.78 7.57
N GLY A 8 -4.38 -13.28 6.43
CA GLY A 8 -4.95 -11.94 6.32
C GLY A 8 -4.01 -10.84 5.80
N LYS A 9 -2.81 -11.18 5.29
CA LYS A 9 -1.87 -10.19 4.72
C LYS A 9 -2.51 -9.30 3.66
N SER A 10 -3.15 -9.93 2.65
CA SER A 10 -3.84 -9.22 1.57
C SER A 10 -5.07 -8.46 2.08
N ASN A 11 -5.76 -8.98 3.10
CA ASN A 11 -6.91 -8.31 3.71
C ASN A 11 -6.50 -6.96 4.33
N LEU A 12 -5.34 -6.87 4.98
CA LEU A 12 -4.81 -5.61 5.49
C LEU A 12 -4.62 -4.59 4.37
N LEU A 13 -3.99 -5.00 3.27
CA LEU A 13 -3.77 -4.12 2.12
C LEU A 13 -5.08 -3.72 1.44
N GLN A 14 -6.03 -4.65 1.32
CA GLN A 14 -7.36 -4.39 0.77
C GLN A 14 -8.17 -3.44 1.67
N ALA A 15 -8.08 -3.57 2.99
CA ALA A 15 -8.71 -2.66 3.93
C ALA A 15 -8.20 -1.22 3.75
N LEU A 16 -6.88 -1.04 3.62
CA LEU A 16 -6.30 0.27 3.35
C LEU A 16 -6.71 0.80 1.97
N ALA A 17 -6.71 -0.08 0.96
CA ALA A 17 -7.16 0.25 -0.39
C ALA A 17 -8.65 0.64 -0.44
N CYS A 18 -9.49 -0.03 0.34
CA CYS A 18 -10.92 0.29 0.48
C CYS A 18 -11.11 1.73 0.96
N VAL A 19 -10.46 2.12 2.06
CA VAL A 19 -10.56 3.49 2.59
C VAL A 19 -10.05 4.52 1.59
N ILE A 20 -8.85 4.30 1.03
CA ILE A 20 -8.25 5.23 0.07
C ILE A 20 -9.15 5.40 -1.15
N SER A 21 -9.62 4.29 -1.74
CA SER A 21 -10.49 4.36 -2.92
C SER A 21 -11.85 5.01 -2.63
N THR A 22 -12.43 4.74 -1.47
CA THR A 22 -13.71 5.33 -1.05
C THR A 22 -13.61 6.86 -0.91
N VAL A 23 -12.49 7.35 -0.38
CA VAL A 23 -12.23 8.79 -0.22
C VAL A 23 -11.85 9.45 -1.56
N VAL A 24 -10.95 8.85 -2.33
CA VAL A 24 -10.32 9.49 -3.49
C VAL A 24 -11.19 9.41 -4.75
N LYS A 25 -11.93 8.31 -4.95
CA LYS A 25 -12.71 8.11 -6.16
C LYS A 25 -13.72 9.23 -6.44
N PRO A 26 -14.57 9.67 -5.49
CA PRO A 26 -15.49 10.80 -5.73
C PRO A 26 -14.77 12.09 -6.09
N VAL A 27 -13.60 12.35 -5.51
CA VAL A 27 -12.80 13.55 -5.79
C VAL A 27 -12.26 13.52 -7.22
N ASN A 28 -11.77 12.36 -7.68
CA ASN A 28 -11.25 12.17 -9.03
C ASN A 28 -12.35 12.26 -10.11
N GLU A 29 -13.55 11.73 -9.82
CA GLU A 29 -14.67 11.73 -10.78
C GLU A 29 -15.39 13.07 -10.88
N LEU A 30 -15.56 13.77 -9.75
CA LEU A 30 -16.38 14.98 -9.63
C LEU A 30 -15.56 16.25 -9.41
N GLY A 31 -14.28 16.15 -9.01
CA GLY A 31 -13.42 17.29 -8.74
C GLY A 31 -13.03 18.06 -10.01
N LYS A 32 -12.72 19.35 -9.85
CA LYS A 32 -12.32 20.26 -10.94
C LYS A 32 -10.95 19.90 -11.53
N ASN A 33 -10.07 19.31 -10.77
CA ASN A 33 -8.72 18.91 -11.15
C ASN A 33 -8.64 17.40 -11.40
N ARG A 34 -8.93 16.98 -12.63
CA ARG A 34 -8.85 15.58 -13.08
C ARG A 34 -7.40 15.10 -13.32
N GLN A 35 -6.47 15.41 -12.44
CA GLN A 35 -5.09 14.92 -12.53
C GLN A 35 -4.85 13.64 -11.74
N GLY A 36 -5.89 12.85 -11.48
CA GLY A 36 -5.77 11.56 -10.84
C GLY A 36 -4.93 10.60 -11.67
N PHE A 37 -3.70 10.35 -11.25
CA PHE A 37 -2.72 9.51 -11.95
C PHE A 37 -3.13 8.04 -12.06
N ILE A 38 -4.13 7.59 -11.29
CA ILE A 38 -4.50 6.18 -11.26
C ILE A 38 -5.97 6.06 -10.85
N LEU A 39 -6.81 5.68 -11.78
CA LEU A 39 -8.18 5.23 -11.52
C LEU A 39 -8.10 3.96 -10.65
N GLN A 40 -8.17 4.11 -9.35
CA GLN A 40 -8.37 2.98 -8.46
C GLN A 40 -9.83 2.53 -8.60
N GLN A 41 -10.03 1.26 -8.90
CA GLN A 41 -11.37 0.68 -8.77
C GLN A 41 -11.78 0.79 -7.30
N LYS A 42 -13.05 1.14 -7.06
CA LYS A 42 -13.62 1.10 -5.71
C LYS A 42 -13.50 -0.33 -5.19
N ILE A 43 -12.95 -0.48 -4.01
CA ILE A 43 -12.90 -1.75 -3.28
C ILE A 43 -13.99 -1.67 -2.22
N ASP A 44 -14.93 -2.61 -2.27
CA ASP A 44 -16.04 -2.66 -1.34
C ASP A 44 -15.57 -3.15 0.03
N ALA A 45 -16.16 -2.57 1.08
CA ALA A 45 -15.96 -3.04 2.45
C ALA A 45 -16.73 -4.35 2.64
N VAL A 46 -16.00 -5.43 2.93
CA VAL A 46 -16.58 -6.74 3.22
C VAL A 46 -16.51 -6.97 4.72
N PRO A 47 -17.66 -7.21 5.41
CA PRO A 47 -17.66 -7.52 6.83
C PRO A 47 -17.07 -8.91 7.09
N PHE A 48 -16.75 -9.21 8.35
CA PHE A 48 -16.35 -10.56 8.75
C PHE A 48 -17.53 -11.52 8.56
N LEU A 49 -17.29 -12.61 7.81
CA LEU A 49 -18.36 -13.47 7.33
C LEU A 49 -18.63 -14.73 8.20
N PHE A 50 -17.75 -15.03 9.14
CA PHE A 50 -17.85 -16.23 9.99
C PHE A 50 -18.63 -16.00 11.30
N ASP A 51 -19.17 -14.81 11.50
CA ASP A 51 -20.01 -14.46 12.63
C ASP A 51 -21.28 -13.71 12.18
N GLU A 52 -22.44 -14.15 12.65
CA GLU A 52 -23.74 -13.59 12.24
C GLU A 52 -23.95 -12.15 12.74
N ILE A 53 -23.32 -11.76 13.85
CA ILE A 53 -23.38 -10.40 14.37
C ILE A 53 -22.54 -9.49 13.49
N SER A 54 -21.28 -9.87 13.25
CA SER A 54 -20.32 -9.08 12.46
C SER A 54 -20.76 -8.86 11.02
N LYS A 55 -21.48 -9.83 10.40
CA LYS A 55 -22.07 -9.65 9.06
C LYS A 55 -23.02 -8.45 8.98
N ASN A 56 -23.66 -8.11 10.09
CA ASN A 56 -24.68 -7.08 10.16
C ASN A 56 -24.18 -5.77 10.80
N GLU A 57 -22.91 -5.72 11.20
CA GLU A 57 -22.29 -4.52 11.74
C GLU A 57 -21.52 -3.74 10.65
N PRO A 58 -21.30 -2.44 10.84
CA PRO A 58 -20.43 -1.67 9.94
C PRO A 58 -19.00 -2.19 9.97
N THR A 59 -18.34 -2.17 8.82
CA THR A 59 -16.88 -2.37 8.75
C THR A 59 -16.20 -1.06 9.08
N GLU A 60 -15.38 -1.07 10.12
CA GLU A 60 -14.74 0.12 10.67
C GLU A 60 -13.27 0.21 10.29
N PHE A 61 -12.87 1.41 9.92
CA PHE A 61 -11.48 1.72 9.56
C PHE A 61 -11.00 2.91 10.37
N ARG A 62 -9.77 2.81 10.88
CA ARG A 62 -9.11 3.93 11.57
C ARG A 62 -7.68 4.05 11.10
N ILE A 63 -7.35 5.19 10.47
CA ILE A 63 -6.02 5.44 9.91
C ILE A 63 -5.39 6.62 10.64
N PHE A 64 -4.18 6.40 11.13
CA PHE A 64 -3.31 7.44 11.66
C PHE A 64 -2.23 7.74 10.64
N PHE A 65 -2.09 9.00 10.29
CA PHE A 65 -1.06 9.44 9.35
C PHE A 65 -0.51 10.81 9.73
N ARG A 66 0.63 11.14 9.17
CA ARG A 66 1.32 12.38 9.47
C ARG A 66 1.57 13.16 8.19
N ILE A 67 1.26 14.46 8.24
CA ILE A 67 1.59 15.41 7.20
C ILE A 67 2.38 16.52 7.87
N GLU A 68 3.66 16.70 7.49
CA GLU A 68 4.58 17.66 8.09
C GLU A 68 4.61 17.63 9.63
N LYS A 69 4.03 18.65 10.27
CA LYS A 69 4.03 18.86 11.73
C LYS A 69 2.73 18.41 12.40
N ASN A 70 1.78 17.84 11.64
CA ASN A 70 0.49 17.41 12.14
C ASN A 70 0.30 15.90 12.00
N GLU A 71 -0.26 15.30 13.03
CA GLU A 71 -0.81 13.94 13.03
C GLU A 71 -2.31 14.02 12.81
N TYR A 72 -2.81 13.16 11.94
CA TYR A 72 -4.22 13.04 11.64
C TYR A 72 -4.73 11.66 12.07
N CYS A 73 -5.98 11.62 12.51
CA CYS A 73 -6.74 10.39 12.70
C CYS A 73 -8.00 10.51 11.86
N TYR A 74 -8.13 9.65 10.87
CA TYR A 74 -9.33 9.51 10.05
C TYR A 74 -10.03 8.20 10.40
N TYR A 75 -11.31 8.29 10.71
CA TYR A 75 -12.18 7.16 11.00
C TYR A 75 -13.30 7.10 9.97
N LEU A 76 -13.63 5.89 9.51
CA LEU A 76 -14.67 5.63 8.54
C LEU A 76 -15.35 4.31 8.87
N ALA A 77 -16.68 4.31 9.03
CA ALA A 77 -17.51 3.12 9.18
C ALA A 77 -18.45 2.98 7.99
N LEU A 78 -18.40 1.84 7.32
CA LEU A 78 -19.18 1.55 6.11
C LEU A 78 -20.10 0.36 6.32
N LYS A 79 -21.34 0.48 5.84
CA LYS A 79 -22.30 -0.62 5.79
C LYS A 79 -23.15 -0.49 4.51
N ASN A 80 -23.19 -1.54 3.70
CA ASN A 80 -23.96 -1.57 2.45
C ASN A 80 -23.64 -0.37 1.53
N ASP A 81 -22.37 -0.02 1.38
CA ASP A 81 -21.88 1.15 0.62
C ASP A 81 -22.26 2.53 1.20
N GLU A 82 -22.86 2.59 2.36
CA GLU A 82 -23.21 3.84 3.04
C GLU A 82 -22.22 4.16 4.16
N VAL A 83 -21.93 5.42 4.33
CA VAL A 83 -21.12 5.95 5.43
C VAL A 83 -22.01 6.08 6.67
N ILE A 84 -21.81 5.21 7.63
CA ILE A 84 -22.55 5.19 8.90
C ILE A 84 -21.95 6.22 9.86
N SER A 85 -20.61 6.25 9.95
CA SER A 85 -19.90 7.20 10.79
C SER A 85 -18.59 7.59 10.12
N GLU A 86 -18.17 8.85 10.28
CA GLU A 86 -16.93 9.38 9.72
C GLU A 86 -16.39 10.49 10.62
N SER A 87 -15.09 10.51 10.87
CA SER A 87 -14.50 11.62 11.60
C SER A 87 -13.08 11.92 11.16
N LEU A 88 -12.68 13.18 11.30
CA LEU A 88 -11.32 13.64 11.07
C LEU A 88 -10.85 14.48 12.24
N TYR A 89 -9.74 14.06 12.83
CA TYR A 89 -9.06 14.77 13.90
C TYR A 89 -7.66 15.14 13.53
N ARG A 90 -7.13 16.22 14.10
CA ARG A 90 -5.77 16.69 13.93
C ARG A 90 -5.12 16.99 15.28
N LYS A 91 -3.84 16.65 15.39
CA LYS A 91 -2.99 16.97 16.55
C LYS A 91 -1.62 17.42 16.04
N ALA A 92 -1.07 18.51 16.58
CA ALA A 92 0.32 18.85 16.30
C ALA A 92 1.24 17.78 16.92
N VAL A 93 2.32 17.39 16.21
CA VAL A 93 3.28 16.35 16.67
C VAL A 93 3.84 16.67 18.05
N THR A 94 4.15 17.93 18.33
CA THR A 94 4.65 18.39 19.64
C THR A 94 3.52 18.78 20.60
N GLY A 95 2.27 18.74 20.15
CA GLY A 95 1.10 19.16 20.91
C GLY A 95 0.50 18.03 21.74
N LYS A 96 -0.24 18.42 22.78
CA LYS A 96 -1.00 17.46 23.62
C LYS A 96 -2.49 17.45 23.29
N LYS A 97 -3.01 18.51 22.63
CA LYS A 97 -4.44 18.65 22.36
C LYS A 97 -4.77 18.15 20.95
N THR A 98 -5.79 17.30 20.86
CA THR A 98 -6.41 16.86 19.61
C THR A 98 -7.56 17.80 19.27
N ALA A 99 -7.63 18.27 18.05
CA ALA A 99 -8.69 19.12 17.54
C ALA A 99 -9.57 18.34 16.57
N MET A 100 -10.85 18.33 16.78
CA MET A 100 -11.83 17.81 15.83
C MET A 100 -11.87 18.75 14.60
N ILE A 101 -11.83 18.18 13.41
CA ILE A 101 -12.11 18.87 12.15
C ILE A 101 -13.59 18.74 11.83
N PHE A 102 -14.08 17.50 11.79
CA PHE A 102 -15.50 17.18 11.73
C PHE A 102 -15.78 15.79 12.30
N GLU A 103 -17.03 15.57 12.66
CA GLU A 103 -17.64 14.27 12.99
C GLU A 103 -18.96 14.13 12.27
N ARG A 104 -19.23 12.93 11.74
CA ARG A 104 -20.48 12.54 11.12
C ARG A 104 -20.98 11.25 11.76
N GLU A 105 -22.25 11.27 12.19
CA GLU A 105 -23.01 10.12 12.65
C GLU A 105 -24.31 10.07 11.86
N ALA A 106 -24.42 9.12 10.94
CA ALA A 106 -25.50 9.01 9.98
C ALA A 106 -25.75 10.36 9.25
N ASP A 107 -26.86 11.02 9.51
CA ASP A 107 -27.26 12.29 8.91
C ASP A 107 -26.80 13.53 9.69
N SER A 108 -26.23 13.34 10.89
CA SER A 108 -25.78 14.43 11.75
C SER A 108 -24.31 14.72 11.53
N ILE A 109 -23.97 15.97 11.20
CA ILE A 109 -22.59 16.41 11.00
C ILE A 109 -22.25 17.55 11.94
N SER A 110 -21.23 17.33 12.76
CA SER A 110 -20.65 18.30 13.67
C SER A 110 -19.35 18.85 13.13
N LEU A 111 -19.17 20.17 13.12
CA LEU A 111 -18.00 20.86 12.57
C LEU A 111 -17.10 21.39 13.69
N GLY A 112 -15.82 21.10 13.60
CA GLY A 112 -14.80 21.67 14.48
C GLY A 112 -14.55 23.14 14.20
N TYR A 113 -14.03 23.84 15.20
CA TYR A 113 -13.79 25.30 15.13
C TYR A 113 -12.91 25.73 13.95
N THR A 114 -12.06 24.84 13.45
CA THR A 114 -11.14 25.11 12.33
C THR A 114 -11.90 25.38 11.01
N ILE A 115 -13.04 24.71 10.81
CA ILE A 115 -13.81 24.78 9.56
C ILE A 115 -15.20 25.40 9.76
N ASN A 116 -15.68 25.56 11.00
CA ASN A 116 -17.03 26.04 11.34
C ASN A 116 -17.28 27.53 10.97
N LYS A 117 -16.28 28.24 10.46
CA LYS A 117 -16.41 29.67 10.09
C LYS A 117 -17.11 29.89 8.74
N LYS A 118 -17.42 28.82 8.02
CA LYS A 118 -18.06 28.88 6.70
C LYS A 118 -19.44 28.23 6.80
N SER A 119 -20.38 28.72 6.00
CA SER A 119 -21.66 28.04 5.82
C SER A 119 -21.44 26.79 4.98
N LEU A 120 -21.09 25.68 5.63
CA LEU A 120 -20.86 24.40 4.98
C LEU A 120 -22.18 23.62 4.93
N ASN A 121 -22.44 22.96 3.81
CA ASN A 121 -23.57 22.04 3.71
C ASN A 121 -23.29 20.77 4.52
N THR A 122 -24.20 20.42 5.39
CA THR A 122 -24.18 19.22 6.23
C THR A 122 -25.21 18.16 5.81
N SER A 123 -25.98 18.42 4.76
CA SER A 123 -26.90 17.43 4.16
C SER A 123 -26.28 16.89 2.88
N ILE A 124 -25.79 15.65 2.91
CA ILE A 124 -25.06 15.03 1.80
C ILE A 124 -25.58 13.62 1.53
N ASN A 125 -25.22 13.08 0.35
CA ASN A 125 -25.51 11.70 0.00
C ASN A 125 -24.87 10.73 1.00
N PRO A 126 -25.61 9.76 1.58
CA PRO A 126 -25.07 8.81 2.55
C PRO A 126 -23.92 7.95 2.01
N LYS A 127 -23.84 7.75 0.69
CA LYS A 127 -22.75 6.99 0.05
C LYS A 127 -21.47 7.78 -0.19
N MET A 128 -21.48 9.09 0.07
CA MET A 128 -20.31 9.96 -0.15
C MET A 128 -19.64 10.27 1.19
N PRO A 129 -18.33 10.04 1.36
CA PRO A 129 -17.61 10.53 2.52
C PRO A 129 -17.68 12.06 2.62
N TYR A 130 -17.84 12.58 3.83
CA TYR A 130 -17.89 14.03 4.06
C TYR A 130 -16.55 14.70 3.73
N LEU A 131 -15.46 14.01 3.98
CA LEU A 131 -14.12 14.46 3.58
C LEU A 131 -14.05 14.71 2.07
N SER A 132 -14.55 13.77 1.25
CA SER A 132 -14.60 13.91 -0.21
C SER A 132 -15.54 15.03 -0.64
N PHE A 133 -16.71 15.12 -0.01
CA PHE A 133 -17.67 16.19 -0.28
C PHE A 133 -17.09 17.58 -0.01
N LEU A 134 -16.39 17.75 1.11
CA LEU A 134 -15.71 19.01 1.44
C LEU A 134 -14.63 19.36 0.40
N ALA A 135 -13.83 18.38 -0.02
CA ALA A 135 -12.77 18.59 -1.00
C ALA A 135 -13.28 18.99 -2.40
N ILE A 136 -14.44 18.44 -2.81
CA ILE A 136 -15.05 18.74 -4.11
C ILE A 136 -15.68 20.15 -4.14
N ASN A 137 -16.32 20.55 -3.04
CA ASN A 137 -17.19 21.71 -3.04
C ASN A 137 -16.59 22.97 -2.39
N TYR A 138 -15.52 22.82 -1.57
CA TYR A 138 -14.97 23.91 -0.79
C TYR A 138 -13.43 23.93 -0.85
N ASP A 139 -12.88 25.12 -0.89
CA ASP A 139 -11.43 25.34 -0.74
C ASP A 139 -11.08 25.52 0.74
N ILE A 140 -10.76 24.41 1.42
CA ILE A 140 -10.41 24.38 2.84
C ILE A 140 -9.00 23.79 2.97
N PRO A 141 -7.99 24.54 3.36
CA PRO A 141 -6.60 24.08 3.35
C PRO A 141 -6.35 22.75 4.05
N VAL A 142 -6.94 22.54 5.25
CA VAL A 142 -6.75 21.29 5.99
C VAL A 142 -7.42 20.09 5.30
N ILE A 143 -8.49 20.29 4.56
CA ILE A 143 -9.15 19.24 3.78
C ILE A 143 -8.33 18.93 2.53
N SER A 144 -7.85 19.94 1.83
CA SER A 144 -6.98 19.77 0.65
C SER A 144 -5.68 19.05 1.00
N GLU A 145 -5.06 19.38 2.14
CA GLU A 145 -3.87 18.70 2.67
C GLU A 145 -4.12 17.21 2.90
N VAL A 146 -5.22 16.86 3.56
CA VAL A 146 -5.60 15.47 3.86
C VAL A 146 -5.93 14.69 2.58
N ILE A 147 -6.70 15.27 1.67
CA ILE A 147 -7.01 14.63 0.38
C ILE A 147 -5.75 14.39 -0.44
N THR A 148 -4.83 15.36 -0.50
CA THR A 148 -3.55 15.20 -1.20
C THR A 148 -2.76 14.01 -0.63
N TRP A 149 -2.80 13.81 0.69
CA TRP A 149 -2.17 12.63 1.30
C TRP A 149 -2.81 11.33 0.80
N PHE A 150 -4.15 11.21 0.81
CA PHE A 150 -4.85 10.04 0.28
C PHE A 150 -4.56 9.80 -1.21
N GLU A 151 -4.56 10.85 -2.03
CA GLU A 151 -4.24 10.79 -3.46
C GLU A 151 -2.77 10.41 -3.72
N SER A 152 -1.88 10.67 -2.77
CA SER A 152 -0.47 10.30 -2.86
C SER A 152 -0.21 8.82 -2.63
N CYS A 153 -1.15 8.06 -2.05
CA CYS A 153 -1.01 6.64 -1.81
C CYS A 153 -1.19 5.85 -3.11
N ILE A 154 -0.22 5.01 -3.45
CA ILE A 154 -0.21 4.20 -4.66
C ILE A 154 -0.37 2.73 -4.28
N ILE A 155 -1.47 2.11 -4.70
CA ILE A 155 -1.76 0.71 -4.41
C ILE A 155 -1.59 -0.10 -5.69
N ARG A 156 -0.87 -1.23 -5.61
CA ARG A 156 -0.59 -2.11 -6.73
C ARG A 156 -0.63 -3.58 -6.33
N SER A 157 -1.18 -4.38 -7.23
CA SER A 157 -0.99 -5.82 -7.26
C SER A 157 -0.41 -6.14 -8.63
N TYR A 158 0.77 -6.70 -8.70
CA TYR A 158 1.40 -7.05 -9.97
C TYR A 158 1.05 -8.48 -10.42
N ALA A 159 -0.19 -8.87 -10.19
CA ALA A 159 -0.72 -10.15 -10.69
C ALA A 159 -0.68 -10.22 -12.23
N ASN A 160 -0.92 -9.09 -12.91
CA ASN A 160 -0.81 -8.98 -14.36
C ASN A 160 0.09 -7.81 -14.78
N PRO A 161 1.43 -7.96 -14.78
CA PRO A 161 2.37 -6.90 -15.14
C PRO A 161 2.20 -6.34 -16.55
N VAL A 162 1.64 -7.12 -17.48
CA VAL A 162 1.44 -6.69 -18.87
C VAL A 162 0.43 -5.54 -18.96
N VAL A 163 -0.58 -5.52 -18.10
CA VAL A 163 -1.55 -4.41 -18.04
C VAL A 163 -0.99 -3.24 -17.23
N GLU A 164 -0.31 -3.53 -16.15
CA GLU A 164 0.18 -2.53 -15.19
C GLU A 164 1.25 -1.57 -15.79
N HIS A 165 2.11 -2.02 -16.71
CA HIS A 165 3.18 -1.18 -17.27
C HIS A 165 2.67 0.00 -18.11
N GLN A 166 1.43 -0.07 -18.63
CA GLN A 166 0.90 0.92 -19.57
C GLN A 166 0.74 2.31 -18.95
N ILE A 167 0.72 2.40 -17.62
CA ILE A 167 0.34 3.61 -16.89
C ILE A 167 1.47 4.64 -16.84
N LEU A 168 2.72 4.22 -16.73
CA LEU A 168 3.82 5.12 -16.39
C LEU A 168 4.97 5.20 -17.41
N LEU A 169 5.10 4.23 -18.29
CA LEU A 169 6.13 4.27 -19.33
C LEU A 169 5.66 5.00 -20.61
N ALA A 170 4.45 5.55 -20.59
CA ALA A 170 3.89 6.28 -21.70
C ALA A 170 4.43 7.70 -21.77
N LYS A 171 5.22 8.00 -22.79
CA LYS A 171 5.78 9.30 -23.19
C LYS A 171 6.83 9.87 -22.22
N ASP A 172 8.03 10.07 -22.74
CA ASP A 172 9.15 10.87 -22.20
C ASP A 172 9.15 11.03 -20.67
N ALA A 173 9.10 9.87 -19.99
CA ALA A 173 9.10 9.85 -18.54
C ALA A 173 10.39 10.54 -18.04
N PRO A 174 10.30 11.58 -17.20
CA PRO A 174 11.46 12.34 -16.72
C PRO A 174 12.43 11.47 -15.90
N TYR A 175 12.16 10.19 -15.74
CA TYR A 175 12.96 9.19 -15.03
C TYR A 175 13.43 8.02 -15.91
N LYS A 176 13.37 8.15 -17.25
CA LYS A 176 13.80 7.09 -18.17
C LYS A 176 15.23 6.62 -17.88
N GLU A 177 16.15 7.55 -17.69
CA GLU A 177 17.53 7.23 -17.37
C GLU A 177 17.67 6.52 -16.00
N GLN A 178 16.95 6.98 -14.99
CA GLN A 178 16.95 6.37 -13.66
C GLN A 178 16.34 4.96 -13.70
N PHE A 179 15.29 4.77 -14.49
CA PHE A 179 14.67 3.47 -14.71
C PHE A 179 15.63 2.47 -15.38
N ILE A 180 16.28 2.87 -16.47
CA ILE A 180 17.27 2.04 -17.17
C ILE A 180 18.45 1.72 -16.25
N ARG A 181 18.96 2.71 -15.51
CA ARG A 181 20.05 2.50 -14.54
C ARG A 181 19.63 1.49 -13.47
N ALA A 182 18.44 1.63 -12.88
CA ALA A 182 17.96 0.71 -11.85
C ALA A 182 17.80 -0.74 -12.37
N LEU A 183 17.41 -0.93 -13.63
CA LEU A 183 17.39 -2.27 -14.25
C LEU A 183 18.81 -2.84 -14.42
N ASN A 184 19.75 -2.03 -14.89
CA ASN A 184 21.14 -2.44 -15.05
C ASN A 184 21.82 -2.75 -13.69
N ASP A 185 21.55 -1.97 -12.64
CA ASP A 185 22.01 -2.25 -11.27
C ASP A 185 21.49 -3.60 -10.75
N MET A 186 20.38 -4.09 -11.30
CA MET A 186 19.81 -5.39 -11.00
C MET A 186 20.23 -6.50 -11.97
N ASP A 187 21.27 -6.28 -12.77
CA ASP A 187 21.79 -7.23 -13.78
C ASP A 187 20.75 -7.57 -14.87
N ILE A 188 19.88 -6.61 -15.18
CA ILE A 188 18.92 -6.70 -16.28
C ILE A 188 19.42 -5.77 -17.39
N ASP A 189 20.10 -6.36 -18.38
CA ASP A 189 20.77 -5.64 -19.48
C ASP A 189 19.73 -5.07 -20.46
N ILE A 190 19.17 -3.91 -20.11
CA ILE A 190 18.25 -3.15 -20.94
C ILE A 190 18.84 -1.76 -21.17
N THR A 191 19.02 -1.40 -22.45
CA THR A 191 19.59 -0.12 -22.86
C THR A 191 18.52 0.95 -23.14
N GLY A 192 17.28 0.52 -23.37
CA GLY A 192 16.17 1.43 -23.66
C GLY A 192 14.85 0.72 -23.78
N TYR A 193 13.84 1.49 -24.08
CA TYR A 193 12.52 0.97 -24.42
C TYR A 193 11.80 1.90 -25.39
N ARG A 194 10.86 1.35 -26.18
CA ARG A 194 9.95 2.13 -27.00
C ARG A 194 8.58 1.50 -27.09
N TYR A 195 7.58 2.33 -27.39
CA TYR A 195 6.25 1.87 -27.74
C TYR A 195 6.08 1.84 -29.25
N ARG A 196 5.51 0.75 -29.75
CA ARG A 196 4.94 0.69 -31.09
C ARG A 196 3.43 0.81 -30.98
N TYR A 197 2.89 1.64 -31.84
CA TYR A 197 1.45 1.87 -31.95
C TYR A 197 0.98 1.20 -33.23
N ASP A 198 0.05 0.29 -33.10
CA ASP A 198 -0.72 -0.29 -34.20
C ASP A 198 -2.17 0.15 -34.00
N GLU A 199 -3.02 0.16 -35.04
CA GLU A 199 -4.34 0.83 -35.10
C GLU A 199 -5.14 0.83 -33.76
N ASP A 200 -5.13 -0.29 -33.02
CA ASP A 200 -5.82 -0.43 -31.74
C ASP A 200 -4.93 -0.91 -30.56
N THR A 201 -3.62 -1.13 -30.78
CA THR A 201 -2.74 -1.72 -29.78
C THR A 201 -1.50 -0.89 -29.53
N LYS A 202 -1.15 -0.78 -28.26
CA LYS A 202 0.10 -0.17 -27.81
C LYS A 202 1.00 -1.25 -27.22
N GLN A 203 2.08 -1.57 -27.92
CA GLN A 203 3.03 -2.60 -27.50
C GLN A 203 4.34 -1.99 -27.02
N LEU A 204 4.82 -2.45 -25.87
CA LEU A 204 6.11 -2.07 -25.29
C LEU A 204 7.19 -3.04 -25.77
N PHE A 205 8.31 -2.49 -26.26
CA PHE A 205 9.52 -3.22 -26.64
C PHE A 205 10.68 -2.76 -25.76
N MET A 206 11.43 -3.72 -25.25
CA MET A 206 12.66 -3.48 -24.50
C MET A 206 13.86 -3.61 -25.44
N GLN A 207 14.82 -2.70 -25.32
CA GLN A 207 16.01 -2.61 -26.18
C GLN A 207 17.24 -3.15 -25.45
N ARG A 208 18.07 -3.87 -26.17
CA ARG A 208 19.36 -4.42 -25.70
C ARG A 208 20.45 -4.22 -26.77
N THR A 209 21.68 -4.10 -26.32
CA THR A 209 22.83 -4.03 -27.20
C THR A 209 23.68 -5.27 -26.99
N LEU A 210 23.81 -6.12 -28.01
CA LEU A 210 24.64 -7.32 -28.02
C LEU A 210 25.66 -7.23 -29.16
N SER A 211 26.95 -7.33 -28.84
CA SER A 211 28.04 -7.27 -29.85
C SER A 211 27.91 -6.04 -30.74
N SER A 212 27.62 -4.88 -30.21
CA SER A 212 27.40 -3.59 -30.90
C SER A 212 26.21 -3.54 -31.87
N GLN A 213 25.31 -4.51 -31.78
CA GLN A 213 24.02 -4.49 -32.50
C GLN A 213 22.87 -4.29 -31.53
N GLU A 214 21.87 -3.49 -31.95
CA GLU A 214 20.65 -3.26 -31.19
C GLU A 214 19.61 -4.33 -31.52
N TYR A 215 19.00 -4.85 -30.47
CA TYR A 215 17.92 -5.82 -30.52
C TYR A 215 16.72 -5.33 -29.74
N GLU A 216 15.54 -5.73 -30.15
CA GLU A 216 14.29 -5.43 -29.46
C GLU A 216 13.52 -6.70 -29.14
N LEU A 217 13.07 -6.79 -27.92
CA LEU A 217 12.23 -7.87 -27.45
C LEU A 217 10.88 -7.30 -27.00
N PRO A 218 9.75 -7.83 -27.47
CA PRO A 218 8.45 -7.46 -26.92
C PRO A 218 8.40 -7.71 -25.41
N PHE A 219 7.84 -6.77 -24.65
CA PHE A 219 7.70 -6.91 -23.19
C PHE A 219 7.00 -8.23 -22.79
N SER A 220 6.03 -8.69 -23.59
CA SER A 220 5.33 -9.96 -23.36
C SER A 220 6.25 -11.19 -23.37
N GLN A 221 7.40 -11.12 -24.02
CA GLN A 221 8.39 -12.20 -24.10
C GLN A 221 9.47 -12.13 -23.01
N GLU A 222 9.50 -11.08 -22.20
CA GLU A 222 10.38 -11.00 -21.04
C GLU A 222 10.05 -12.08 -20.00
N SER A 223 11.01 -12.41 -19.13
CA SER A 223 10.73 -13.29 -17.98
C SER A 223 9.69 -12.66 -17.04
N ASP A 224 8.94 -13.47 -16.32
CA ASP A 224 7.91 -12.94 -15.40
C ASP A 224 8.48 -12.02 -14.32
N GLY A 225 9.68 -12.34 -13.81
CA GLY A 225 10.37 -11.48 -12.84
C GLY A 225 10.78 -10.14 -13.46
N THR A 226 11.30 -10.16 -14.69
CA THR A 226 11.66 -8.96 -15.45
C THR A 226 10.41 -8.11 -15.75
N LYS A 227 9.32 -8.74 -16.17
CA LYS A 227 8.02 -8.04 -16.39
C LYS A 227 7.56 -7.34 -15.13
N LYS A 228 7.60 -8.02 -13.98
CA LYS A 228 7.20 -7.46 -12.71
C LYS A 228 8.06 -6.24 -12.33
N LEU A 229 9.38 -6.33 -12.48
CA LEU A 229 10.26 -5.20 -12.21
C LEU A 229 10.02 -4.02 -13.15
N ILE A 230 9.87 -4.27 -14.45
CA ILE A 230 9.57 -3.24 -15.45
C ILE A 230 8.25 -2.53 -15.10
N ALA A 231 7.25 -3.26 -14.61
CA ALA A 231 5.98 -2.67 -14.19
C ALA A 231 6.08 -1.92 -12.84
N ALA A 232 6.86 -2.43 -11.88
CA ALA A 232 6.94 -1.88 -10.53
C ALA A 232 7.89 -0.69 -10.41
N LEU A 233 9.04 -0.72 -11.07
CA LEU A 233 10.08 0.31 -10.94
C LEU A 233 9.62 1.74 -11.24
N PRO A 234 8.82 2.03 -12.28
CA PRO A 234 8.34 3.38 -12.52
C PRO A 234 7.52 3.93 -11.37
N VAL A 235 6.70 3.10 -10.72
CA VAL A 235 5.91 3.46 -9.55
C VAL A 235 6.81 3.73 -8.34
N ILE A 236 7.80 2.87 -8.13
CA ILE A 236 8.78 3.00 -7.05
C ILE A 236 9.59 4.29 -7.22
N LEU A 237 10.10 4.57 -8.41
CA LEU A 237 10.87 5.78 -8.70
C LEU A 237 10.02 7.05 -8.53
N LEU A 238 8.76 7.02 -8.98
CA LEU A 238 7.81 8.11 -8.74
C LEU A 238 7.61 8.35 -7.24
N ALA A 239 7.39 7.29 -6.49
CA ALA A 239 7.19 7.40 -5.04
C ALA A 239 8.40 7.97 -4.32
N LEU A 240 9.61 7.52 -4.65
CA LEU A 240 10.86 8.02 -4.09
C LEU A 240 11.09 9.50 -4.41
N ARG A 241 10.72 9.92 -5.62
CA ARG A 241 10.84 11.31 -6.07
C ARG A 241 9.85 12.26 -5.38
N GLU A 242 8.65 11.78 -5.07
CA GLU A 242 7.56 12.61 -4.58
C GLU A 242 7.21 12.36 -3.11
N GLY A 243 7.93 11.46 -2.43
CA GLY A 243 7.68 11.15 -1.03
C GLY A 243 6.37 10.39 -0.80
N ARG A 244 5.92 9.59 -1.78
CA ARG A 244 4.63 8.90 -1.72
C ARG A 244 4.71 7.58 -0.95
N MET A 245 3.55 7.11 -0.49
CA MET A 245 3.38 5.75 0.03
C MET A 245 3.04 4.79 -1.10
N VAL A 246 3.78 3.67 -1.19
CA VAL A 246 3.50 2.58 -2.13
C VAL A 246 3.08 1.34 -1.35
N ILE A 247 1.98 0.73 -1.76
CA ILE A 247 1.38 -0.46 -1.17
C ILE A 247 1.36 -1.55 -2.22
N ILE A 248 2.10 -2.65 -1.99
CA ILE A 248 2.27 -3.73 -2.97
C ILE A 248 1.98 -5.08 -2.32
N ASP A 249 1.01 -5.80 -2.86
CA ASP A 249 0.76 -7.18 -2.44
C ASP A 249 1.73 -8.13 -3.14
N GLU A 250 2.26 -9.10 -2.38
CA GLU A 250 3.20 -10.13 -2.85
C GLU A 250 4.39 -9.55 -3.65
N LEU A 251 5.06 -8.54 -3.11
CA LEU A 251 6.18 -7.90 -3.82
C LEU A 251 7.28 -8.90 -4.20
N ASP A 252 7.51 -9.92 -3.38
CA ASP A 252 8.50 -10.97 -3.58
C ASP A 252 8.14 -11.98 -4.68
N ALA A 253 6.86 -12.17 -5.00
CA ALA A 253 6.43 -13.16 -5.96
C ALA A 253 7.18 -13.02 -7.31
N LYS A 254 7.79 -14.13 -7.78
CA LYS A 254 8.59 -14.21 -9.02
C LYS A 254 9.85 -13.34 -9.03
N LEU A 255 10.25 -12.72 -7.93
CA LEU A 255 11.50 -11.98 -7.82
C LEU A 255 12.59 -12.81 -7.14
N HIS A 256 13.80 -12.73 -7.65
CA HIS A 256 14.97 -13.26 -6.93
C HIS A 256 15.19 -12.44 -5.64
N PRO A 257 15.50 -13.05 -4.48
CA PRO A 257 15.64 -12.34 -3.21
C PRO A 257 16.61 -11.15 -3.23
N LYS A 258 17.67 -11.21 -4.05
CA LYS A 258 18.60 -10.07 -4.23
C LYS A 258 17.91 -8.86 -4.86
N LEU A 259 16.98 -9.07 -5.80
CA LEU A 259 16.24 -8.00 -6.48
C LEU A 259 15.24 -7.36 -5.50
N LEU A 260 14.54 -8.17 -4.70
CA LEU A 260 13.68 -7.67 -3.64
C LEU A 260 14.48 -6.82 -2.62
N ARG A 261 15.66 -7.31 -2.20
CA ARG A 261 16.55 -6.54 -1.31
C ARG A 261 16.99 -5.21 -1.93
N TYR A 262 17.27 -5.18 -3.21
CA TYR A 262 17.61 -3.94 -3.91
C TYR A 262 16.45 -2.94 -3.84
N VAL A 263 15.23 -3.37 -4.16
CA VAL A 263 14.02 -2.52 -4.05
C VAL A 263 13.85 -1.98 -2.63
N ILE A 264 13.95 -2.84 -1.61
CA ILE A 264 13.86 -2.42 -0.20
C ILE A 264 14.95 -1.39 0.13
N SER A 265 16.18 -1.60 -0.36
CA SER A 265 17.31 -0.70 -0.10
C SER A 265 17.09 0.71 -0.64
N LEU A 266 16.36 0.87 -1.76
CA LEU A 266 16.01 2.17 -2.32
C LEU A 266 15.21 3.03 -1.33
N PHE A 267 14.29 2.41 -0.57
CA PHE A 267 13.49 3.12 0.44
C PHE A 267 14.27 3.38 1.74
N LYS A 268 15.25 2.57 2.06
CA LYS A 268 16.06 2.69 3.28
C LYS A 268 17.26 3.63 3.15
N ASN A 269 17.74 3.84 1.95
CA ASN A 269 18.87 4.71 1.68
C ASN A 269 18.40 6.17 1.60
N LYS A 270 18.99 7.05 2.43
CA LYS A 270 18.66 8.48 2.48
C LYS A 270 18.99 9.25 1.19
N GLU A 271 19.92 8.76 0.38
CA GLU A 271 20.25 9.38 -0.90
C GLU A 271 19.21 9.12 -1.98
N SER A 272 18.67 7.91 -2.03
CA SER A 272 17.59 7.55 -2.96
C SER A 272 16.21 7.99 -2.45
N ASN A 273 16.00 8.00 -1.13
CA ASN A 273 14.72 8.34 -0.49
C ASN A 273 14.80 9.68 0.26
N LYS A 274 15.06 10.75 -0.46
CA LYS A 274 15.21 12.11 0.10
C LYS A 274 13.91 12.69 0.64
N TYR A 275 12.77 12.27 0.08
CA TYR A 275 11.46 12.82 0.37
C TYR A 275 10.62 11.95 1.30
N GLY A 276 11.23 10.87 1.87
CA GLY A 276 10.57 10.05 2.88
C GLY A 276 9.44 9.17 2.33
N ALA A 277 9.58 8.68 1.11
CA ALA A 277 8.66 7.69 0.55
C ALA A 277 8.56 6.44 1.45
N GLN A 278 7.40 5.82 1.49
CA GLN A 278 7.13 4.64 2.31
C GLN A 278 6.74 3.46 1.42
N LEU A 279 7.22 2.26 1.78
CA LEU A 279 6.86 1.01 1.13
C LEU A 279 6.19 0.08 2.13
N LEU A 280 4.91 -0.20 1.91
CA LEU A 280 4.18 -1.25 2.60
C LEU A 280 3.99 -2.42 1.64
N PHE A 281 4.46 -3.60 1.99
CA PHE A 281 4.31 -4.77 1.14
C PHE A 281 4.09 -6.04 1.94
N THR A 282 3.46 -7.02 1.31
CA THR A 282 3.39 -8.38 1.82
C THR A 282 4.46 -9.24 1.17
N SER A 283 4.94 -10.23 1.89
CA SER A 283 5.98 -11.14 1.42
C SER A 283 5.94 -12.49 2.13
N HIS A 284 6.33 -13.52 1.38
CA HIS A 284 6.64 -14.86 1.90
C HIS A 284 8.15 -15.13 1.91
N ASP A 285 8.98 -14.18 1.45
CA ASP A 285 10.43 -14.36 1.33
C ASP A 285 11.14 -14.25 2.69
N MET A 286 11.60 -15.37 3.20
CA MET A 286 12.38 -15.43 4.43
C MET A 286 13.80 -14.88 4.27
N CYS A 287 14.33 -14.80 3.05
CA CYS A 287 15.69 -14.28 2.82
C CYS A 287 15.82 -12.79 3.16
N THR A 288 14.69 -12.06 3.13
CA THR A 288 14.64 -10.64 3.51
C THR A 288 14.19 -10.41 4.95
N LEU A 289 13.64 -11.41 5.64
CA LEU A 289 13.23 -11.31 7.04
C LEU A 289 14.46 -11.36 7.98
N LYS A 290 15.30 -10.33 7.94
CA LYS A 290 16.58 -10.26 8.65
C LYS A 290 16.74 -8.96 9.43
N ASN A 291 17.42 -9.05 10.57
CA ASN A 291 17.80 -7.92 11.42
C ASN A 291 18.77 -6.94 10.72
N THR A 292 19.48 -7.39 9.69
CA THR A 292 20.36 -6.54 8.86
C THR A 292 19.60 -5.74 7.79
N ILE A 293 18.33 -6.11 7.54
CA ILE A 293 17.47 -5.47 6.56
C ILE A 293 16.41 -4.63 7.26
N PHE A 294 15.76 -5.17 8.28
CA PHE A 294 14.65 -4.51 8.97
C PHE A 294 14.89 -4.32 10.46
N ARG A 295 14.34 -3.23 10.99
CA ARG A 295 14.12 -3.07 12.44
C ARG A 295 12.88 -3.88 12.85
N ARG A 296 12.74 -4.15 14.15
CA ARG A 296 11.58 -4.90 14.68
C ARG A 296 10.24 -4.19 14.44
N ASP A 297 10.23 -2.88 14.51
CA ASP A 297 9.05 -2.04 14.26
C ASP A 297 8.65 -1.95 12.77
N GLU A 298 9.51 -2.38 11.86
CA GLU A 298 9.25 -2.46 10.43
C GLU A 298 8.67 -3.83 10.01
N ILE A 299 8.71 -4.82 10.90
CA ILE A 299 8.21 -6.18 10.62
C ILE A 299 6.87 -6.38 11.31
N TRP A 300 5.89 -6.75 10.51
CA TRP A 300 4.53 -7.05 10.95
C TRP A 300 4.14 -8.44 10.53
N PHE A 301 3.38 -9.11 11.38
CA PHE A 301 2.83 -10.42 11.11
C PHE A 301 1.33 -10.36 10.99
N ALA A 302 0.79 -11.17 10.07
CA ALA A 302 -0.63 -11.43 9.92
C ALA A 302 -0.84 -12.91 10.22
N ALA A 303 -1.66 -13.22 11.20
CA ALA A 303 -2.01 -14.57 11.60
C ALA A 303 -3.50 -14.70 11.83
N GLU A 304 -4.02 -15.89 11.65
CA GLU A 304 -5.42 -16.23 11.92
C GLU A 304 -5.53 -16.87 13.31
N ASN A 305 -6.47 -16.40 14.11
CA ASN A 305 -6.75 -16.98 15.42
C ASN A 305 -7.74 -18.17 15.32
N ALA A 306 -8.08 -18.77 16.46
CA ALA A 306 -8.98 -19.92 16.52
C ALA A 306 -10.42 -19.61 16.06
N SER A 307 -10.81 -18.35 16.00
CA SER A 307 -12.12 -17.88 15.51
C SER A 307 -12.09 -17.51 14.03
N HIS A 308 -10.99 -17.82 13.31
CA HIS A 308 -10.73 -17.43 11.93
C HIS A 308 -10.65 -15.93 11.68
N GLU A 309 -10.36 -15.14 12.73
CA GLU A 309 -10.13 -13.72 12.64
C GLU A 309 -8.65 -13.45 12.37
N SER A 310 -8.36 -12.54 11.44
CA SER A 310 -6.99 -12.12 11.18
C SER A 310 -6.51 -11.12 12.23
N GLU A 311 -5.38 -11.39 12.83
CA GLU A 311 -4.70 -10.49 13.76
C GLU A 311 -3.40 -9.94 13.13
N ILE A 312 -3.17 -8.64 13.34
CA ILE A 312 -1.97 -7.95 12.84
C ILE A 312 -1.18 -7.43 14.02
N TYR A 313 0.08 -7.84 14.14
CA TYR A 313 0.97 -7.41 15.23
C TYR A 313 2.42 -7.25 14.77
N SER A 314 3.16 -6.41 15.46
CA SER A 314 4.54 -6.09 15.13
C SER A 314 5.52 -7.01 15.86
N LEU A 315 6.65 -7.34 15.22
CA LEU A 315 7.75 -8.04 15.90
C LEU A 315 8.25 -7.28 17.15
N HIS A 316 8.06 -5.97 17.19
CA HIS A 316 8.39 -5.13 18.35
C HIS A 316 7.52 -5.44 19.58
N GLU A 317 6.29 -5.89 19.39
CA GLU A 317 5.32 -6.22 20.44
C GLU A 317 5.53 -7.61 21.01
N ILE A 318 6.16 -8.52 20.25
CA ILE A 318 6.38 -9.89 20.65
C ILE A 318 7.37 -9.96 21.81
N ARG A 319 7.04 -10.84 22.79
CA ARG A 319 7.86 -11.17 23.95
C ARG A 319 8.39 -12.59 23.83
N GLY A 320 9.63 -12.81 24.22
CA GLY A 320 10.20 -14.13 24.37
C GLY A 320 9.67 -14.85 25.62
N GLU A 321 10.11 -16.08 25.83
CA GLU A 321 9.71 -16.93 26.97
C GLU A 321 9.97 -16.27 28.32
N ASP A 322 11.04 -15.48 28.43
CA ASP A 322 11.40 -14.72 29.65
C ASP A 322 10.67 -13.37 29.75
N ASN A 323 9.62 -13.15 28.96
CA ASN A 323 8.91 -11.86 28.83
C ASN A 323 9.78 -10.69 28.31
N ASP A 324 10.98 -10.98 27.85
CA ASP A 324 11.88 -10.00 27.24
C ASP A 324 11.48 -9.72 25.76
N ARG A 325 11.81 -8.51 25.30
CA ARG A 325 11.65 -8.17 23.88
C ARG A 325 12.62 -8.96 23.02
N ILE A 326 12.18 -9.37 21.84
CA ILE A 326 13.05 -9.97 20.84
C ILE A 326 14.27 -9.08 20.60
N LYS A 327 15.47 -9.62 20.70
CA LYS A 327 16.72 -8.86 20.54
C LYS A 327 16.90 -8.36 19.09
N ASN A 328 17.44 -7.17 18.91
CA ASN A 328 17.75 -6.64 17.57
C ASN A 328 18.80 -7.50 16.83
N THR A 329 19.57 -8.31 17.52
CA THR A 329 20.56 -9.23 16.97
C THR A 329 20.01 -10.63 16.67
N ALA A 330 18.72 -10.88 16.95
CA ALA A 330 18.11 -12.18 16.72
C ALA A 330 18.03 -12.50 15.23
N ALA A 331 18.12 -13.77 14.88
CA ALA A 331 17.89 -14.27 13.53
C ALA A 331 16.39 -14.39 13.30
N TYR A 332 15.76 -13.32 12.80
CA TYR A 332 14.31 -13.24 12.65
C TYR A 332 13.74 -14.33 11.74
N ASP A 333 14.40 -14.62 10.63
CA ASP A 333 14.06 -15.70 9.71
C ASP A 333 14.01 -17.08 10.39
N LYS A 334 15.03 -17.41 11.18
CA LYS A 334 15.10 -18.69 11.89
C LYS A 334 14.02 -18.78 12.97
N GLN A 335 13.88 -17.76 13.80
CA GLN A 335 12.88 -17.73 14.87
C GLN A 335 11.44 -17.77 14.33
N TYR A 336 11.19 -17.16 13.15
CA TYR A 336 9.92 -17.28 12.48
C TYR A 336 9.64 -18.73 12.07
N LEU A 337 10.60 -19.40 11.42
CA LEU A 337 10.47 -20.81 10.99
C LEU A 337 10.39 -21.79 12.18
N GLU A 338 10.85 -21.41 13.36
CA GLU A 338 10.71 -22.16 14.62
C GLU A 338 9.34 -21.91 15.30
N GLY A 339 8.43 -21.14 14.69
CA GLY A 339 7.10 -20.85 15.23
C GLY A 339 7.07 -19.86 16.39
N ARG A 340 8.19 -19.17 16.70
CA ARG A 340 8.29 -18.30 17.89
C ARG A 340 7.46 -17.02 17.80
N TYR A 341 6.95 -16.71 16.62
CA TYR A 341 6.21 -15.46 16.38
C TYR A 341 4.70 -15.69 16.20
N GLY A 342 4.24 -16.94 16.20
CA GLY A 342 2.81 -17.28 16.13
C GLY A 342 2.14 -17.02 14.78
N ALA A 343 2.91 -16.73 13.73
CA ALA A 343 2.42 -16.44 12.39
C ALA A 343 3.00 -17.40 11.34
N ASP A 344 3.43 -18.56 11.74
CA ASP A 344 3.93 -19.62 10.86
C ASP A 344 2.78 -20.55 10.44
N PRO A 345 2.89 -21.22 9.28
CA PRO A 345 1.93 -22.21 8.86
C PRO A 345 1.95 -23.40 9.86
N TYR A 346 0.82 -23.66 10.50
CA TYR A 346 0.70 -24.84 11.36
C TYR A 346 0.57 -26.09 10.51
N LEU A 347 1.69 -26.81 10.32
CA LEU A 347 1.72 -28.08 9.59
C LEU A 347 1.51 -29.23 10.59
N SER A 348 0.25 -29.47 10.99
CA SER A 348 -0.10 -30.67 11.73
C SER A 348 0.08 -31.90 10.83
N ASN A 349 0.89 -32.86 11.28
CA ASN A 349 1.10 -34.16 10.63
C ASN A 349 1.99 -34.22 9.37
N MET A 350 3.07 -33.44 9.31
CA MET A 350 4.06 -33.66 8.24
C MET A 350 4.74 -35.06 8.26
N LEU A 351 4.63 -35.81 9.37
CA LEU A 351 5.25 -37.14 9.51
C LEU A 351 4.33 -38.23 10.09
N GLY A 352 3.06 -37.94 10.31
CA GLY A 352 2.09 -38.89 10.83
C GLY A 352 1.25 -39.49 9.70
N GLY A 353 1.66 -40.65 9.25
CA GLY A 353 1.10 -41.45 8.17
C GLY A 353 -0.37 -41.39 7.96
N ASP A 354 -0.75 -41.09 6.72
CA ASP A 354 -1.86 -41.63 5.97
C ASP A 354 -1.61 -41.43 4.47
N PHE A 355 -0.36 -41.45 4.06
CA PHE A 355 0.09 -41.59 2.68
C PHE A 355 0.76 -42.96 2.48
N ALA A 356 0.09 -44.05 2.97
CA ALA A 356 0.44 -45.44 2.65
C ALA A 356 -0.66 -46.08 1.82
#